data_87c0a7477924904246ae9aeabfe09a51
#
_entry.id   87c0a7477924904246ae9aeabfe09a51
#
_cell.length_a   1.000
_cell.length_b   1.000
_cell.length_c   1.000
_cell.angle_alpha   90.00
_cell.angle_beta   90.00
_cell.angle_gamma   90.00
#
_symmetry.space_group_name_H-M   'P 1'
#
loop_
_entity.id
_entity.type
_entity.pdbx_description
1 polymer ?
#
loop_
_entity_poly.entity_id
_entity_poly.type
_entity_poly.pdbx_seq_one_letter_code
_entity_poly.pdbx_strand_id
1 'polypeptide(L)' 'MSTHSRWTYLVVEVKTTMMGGFKMDALQEELNRQGKLGWELVNVVHAFPTMSSPTLIFKKEQ' A
#
# COMPACT_ATOMS: atom_id res chain seq x y z
N MET A 1 -22.46 -19.82 -7.10
CA MET A 1 -21.80 -19.41 -7.04
C MET A 1 -21.47 -18.79 -6.07
N SER A 2 -20.95 -18.80 -5.50
CA SER A 2 -20.71 -18.22 -4.63
C SER A 2 -20.16 -17.52 -4.53
N THR A 3 -20.14 -17.23 -4.44
CA THR A 3 -19.89 -16.39 -4.49
C THR A 3 -19.51 -15.57 -3.49
N HIS A 4 -19.10 -15.82 -2.47
CA HIS A 4 -18.70 -14.96 -1.41
C HIS A 4 -17.23 -15.08 -1.21
N SER A 5 -16.51 -14.37 -2.04
CA SER A 5 -15.10 -14.22 -1.79
C SER A 5 -14.90 -13.42 -0.53
N ARG A 6 -14.02 -13.89 0.31
CA ARG A 6 -13.66 -13.17 1.52
C ARG A 6 -12.30 -12.54 1.31
N TRP A 7 -12.17 -11.30 1.75
CA TRP A 7 -10.95 -10.55 1.54
C TRP A 7 -10.42 -10.06 2.86
N THR A 8 -9.12 -10.12 2.98
CA THR A 8 -8.42 -9.50 4.10
C THR A 8 -7.74 -8.26 3.57
N TYR A 9 -7.80 -7.17 4.31
CA TYR A 9 -7.23 -5.90 3.87
C TYR A 9 -6.05 -5.52 4.73
N LEU A 10 -5.08 -4.91 4.09
CA LEU A 10 -3.86 -4.47 4.76
C LEU A 10 -3.63 -3.01 4.40
N VAL A 11 -3.38 -2.19 5.41
CA VAL A 11 -3.09 -0.77 5.22
C VAL A 11 -1.64 -0.54 5.62
N VAL A 12 -0.85 0.00 4.70
CA VAL A 12 0.56 0.23 4.94
C VAL A 12 0.87 1.69 4.63
N GLU A 13 1.47 2.37 5.58
CA GLU A 13 1.92 3.72 5.37
C GLU A 13 3.39 3.71 4.98
N VAL A 14 3.71 4.34 3.85
CA VAL A 14 5.09 4.44 3.40
C VAL A 14 5.67 5.72 3.96
N LYS A 15 6.62 5.59 4.86
CA LYS A 15 7.15 6.75 5.56
C LYS A 15 7.96 7.63 4.65
N THR A 16 7.79 8.93 4.82
CA THR A 16 8.61 9.90 4.11
C THR A 16 9.96 9.99 4.77
N THR A 17 10.93 10.48 4.00
CA THR A 17 12.25 10.70 4.57
C THR A 17 12.27 12.05 5.29
N MET A 18 13.31 12.23 6.09
CA MET A 18 13.50 13.50 6.79
C MET A 18 13.79 14.65 5.83
N MET A 19 14.13 14.32 4.62
CA MET A 19 14.43 15.35 3.62
C MET A 19 13.18 15.89 2.95
N GLY A 20 12.03 15.51 3.45
CA GLY A 20 10.80 16.17 3.07
C GLY A 20 10.04 15.57 1.92
N GLY A 21 10.26 14.31 1.59
CA GLY A 21 9.49 13.69 0.56
C GLY A 21 9.63 12.19 0.63
N PHE A 22 8.73 11.49 -0.04
CA PHE A 22 8.90 10.06 -0.15
C PHE A 22 9.63 9.76 -1.46
N LYS A 23 10.31 8.64 -1.47
CA LYS A 23 11.04 8.21 -2.65
C LYS A 23 10.24 7.16 -3.38
N MET A 24 10.22 7.28 -4.70
CA MET A 24 9.53 6.28 -5.51
C MET A 24 10.13 4.89 -5.30
N ASP A 25 11.42 4.84 -5.04
CA ASP A 25 12.07 3.55 -4.79
C ASP A 25 11.50 2.87 -3.55
N ALA A 26 11.27 3.64 -2.49
CA ALA A 26 10.71 3.09 -1.27
C ALA A 26 9.30 2.57 -1.52
N LEU A 27 8.52 3.31 -2.31
CA LEU A 27 7.19 2.90 -2.67
C LEU A 27 7.22 1.60 -3.46
N GLN A 28 8.11 1.53 -4.43
CA GLN A 28 8.23 0.33 -5.26
C GLN A 28 8.64 -0.87 -4.44
N GLU A 29 9.55 -0.68 -3.50
CA GLU A 29 10.00 -1.78 -2.66
C GLU A 29 8.87 -2.31 -1.79
N GLU A 30 8.06 -1.40 -1.27
CA GLU A 30 6.95 -1.85 -0.44
C GLU A 30 5.92 -2.61 -1.26
N LEU A 31 5.63 -2.13 -2.47
CA LEU A 31 4.72 -2.83 -3.36
C LEU A 31 5.21 -4.23 -3.66
N ASN A 32 6.49 -4.35 -3.97
CA ASN A 32 7.08 -5.64 -4.30
C ASN A 32 7.07 -6.58 -3.11
N ARG A 33 7.37 -6.04 -1.93
CA ARG A 33 7.42 -6.87 -0.73
C ARG A 33 6.06 -7.45 -0.43
N GLN A 34 5.01 -6.61 -0.47
CA GLN A 34 3.69 -7.10 -0.17
C GLN A 34 3.18 -8.04 -1.26
N GLY A 35 3.53 -7.77 -2.51
CA GLY A 35 3.15 -8.65 -3.60
C GLY A 35 3.72 -10.05 -3.44
N LYS A 36 4.95 -10.15 -2.97
CA LYS A 36 5.57 -11.46 -2.75
C LYS A 36 4.85 -12.24 -1.65
N LEU A 37 4.20 -11.54 -0.74
CA LEU A 37 3.45 -12.17 0.33
C LEU A 37 2.01 -12.48 -0.09
N GLY A 38 1.67 -12.19 -1.31
CA GLY A 38 0.35 -12.53 -1.84
C GLY A 38 -0.67 -11.40 -1.78
N TRP A 39 -0.22 -10.20 -1.43
CA TRP A 39 -1.12 -9.05 -1.34
C TRP A 39 -1.25 -8.35 -2.67
N GLU A 40 -2.46 -7.93 -2.99
CA GLU A 40 -2.75 -7.20 -4.21
C GLU A 40 -3.10 -5.76 -3.86
N LEU A 41 -2.49 -4.81 -4.55
CA LEU A 41 -2.73 -3.40 -4.29
C LEU A 41 -4.12 -3.01 -4.78
N VAL A 42 -4.88 -2.37 -3.89
CA VAL A 42 -6.21 -1.87 -4.23
C VAL A 42 -6.14 -0.40 -4.58
N ASN A 43 -5.41 0.37 -3.78
CA ASN A 43 -5.41 1.81 -3.97
C ASN A 43 -4.23 2.43 -3.24
N VAL A 44 -3.87 3.62 -3.69
CA VAL A 44 -2.86 4.44 -3.03
C VAL A 44 -3.53 5.75 -2.64
N VAL A 45 -3.50 6.04 -1.36
CA VAL A 45 -4.10 7.27 -0.85
C VAL A 45 -2.97 8.21 -0.45
N HIS A 46 -2.98 9.41 -1.02
CA HIS A 46 -1.95 10.38 -0.72
C HIS A 46 -2.64 11.71 -0.45
N ALA A 47 -2.85 11.98 0.82
CA ALA A 47 -3.59 13.16 1.22
C ALA A 47 -2.74 14.42 1.15
N PHE A 48 -3.40 15.55 1.11
CA PHE A 48 -2.73 16.82 1.26
C PHE A 48 -2.57 17.12 2.73
N PRO A 49 -1.54 17.85 3.06
CA PRO A 49 -0.50 18.41 2.20
C PRO A 49 0.42 17.31 1.68
N THR A 50 1.19 17.66 0.68
CA THR A 50 2.06 16.71 0.01
C THR A 50 3.15 16.13 0.91
N MET A 51 3.30 16.68 2.09
CA MET A 51 4.27 16.16 3.05
C MET A 51 3.80 14.86 3.69
N SER A 52 2.56 14.50 3.49
CA SER A 52 2.02 13.27 4.09
C SER A 52 2.62 12.06 3.46
N SER A 53 2.75 11.02 4.26
CA SER A 53 3.16 9.72 3.74
C SER A 53 2.02 9.10 2.96
N PRO A 54 2.31 8.50 1.81
CA PRO A 54 1.27 7.80 1.10
C PRO A 54 0.87 6.53 1.83
N THR A 55 -0.39 6.18 1.71
CA THR A 55 -0.93 4.99 2.36
C THR A 55 -1.36 4.01 1.28
N LEU A 56 -0.86 2.80 1.38
CA LEU A 56 -1.18 1.74 0.44
C LEU A 56 -2.24 0.84 1.04
N ILE A 57 -3.21 0.49 0.24
CA ILE A 57 -4.27 -0.41 0.67
C ILE A 57 -4.20 -1.65 -0.19
N PHE A 58 -4.02 -2.78 0.46
CA PHE A 58 -3.90 -4.07 -0.21
C PHE A 58 -5.05 -4.98 0.19
N LYS A 59 -5.26 -6.00 -0.59
CA LYS A 59 -6.21 -7.05 -0.25
C LYS A 59 -5.62 -8.40 -0.58
N LYS A 60 -6.13 -9.40 0.10
CA LYS A 60 -5.73 -10.77 -0.16
C LYS A 60 -6.95 -11.65 0.04
N GLU A 61 -7.16 -12.55 -0.88
CA GLU A 61 -8.27 -13.48 -0.77
C GLU A 61 -7.95 -14.54 0.26
N GLN A 62 -8.93 -14.81 1.09
CA GLN A 62 -8.76 -15.81 2.14
C GLN A 62 -8.99 -17.22 1.61
#